data_45f813ee35489da2d83f4b9057a9159e
#
_entry.id   45f813ee35489da2d83f4b9057a9159e
#
_cell.length_a   1.000
_cell.length_b   1.000
_cell.length_c   1.000
_cell.angle_alpha   90.00
_cell.angle_beta   90.00
_cell.angle_gamma   90.00
#
_symmetry.space_group_name_H-M   'P 1'
#
loop_
_entity.id
_entity.type
_entity.pdbx_description
1 polymer ?
#
loop_
_entity_poly.entity_id
_entity_poly.type
_entity_poly.pdbx_seq_one_letter_code
_entity_poly.pdbx_strand_id
1 'polypeptide(L)'
;MTKKSPLISVIMNACNSERYLNECLKSLKKQTYKNWELIFFDNFSSDNTHRVLEKSKIKNLKYFYSKKRLKLYHARNLALKKAKGDYITFLDTDDKWRSDKLKKQINFFKKNKDLKILYSNYYVLNMSKKIKFLKHKSLLPEGRITDRLLKDYVIAILTVMIDRNLLFKNKFNQNYEIIGDFDLFLNLSKKYKIGTIQTPLAFYRIHDKNFSKKINIYIRELKSWISKNEKKFILSGYSLFQLKYYLFKLKIKNVIKLIVNLGV
;
A
#
# COMPACT_ATOMS: atom_id res chain seq x y z
N MET A 1 10.05 29.43 -18.64
CA MET A 1 10.42 27.99 -18.60
C MET A 1 9.22 27.16 -18.16
N THR A 2 8.64 26.37 -19.04
CA THR A 2 7.52 25.44 -18.71
C THR A 2 8.04 24.41 -17.74
N LYS A 3 7.57 24.45 -16.49
CA LYS A 3 7.95 23.49 -15.46
C LYS A 3 7.61 22.08 -15.93
N LYS A 4 8.62 21.28 -16.22
CA LYS A 4 8.45 19.88 -16.67
C LYS A 4 7.48 19.14 -15.72
N SER A 5 6.51 18.46 -16.28
CA SER A 5 5.56 17.67 -15.48
C SER A 5 6.32 16.60 -14.68
N PRO A 6 6.11 16.48 -13.36
CA PRO A 6 6.87 15.52 -12.53
C PRO A 6 6.66 14.08 -13.00
N LEU A 7 7.73 13.29 -13.00
CA LEU A 7 7.66 11.86 -13.30
C LEU A 7 7.14 11.10 -12.07
N ILE A 8 6.24 10.14 -12.29
CA ILE A 8 5.72 9.26 -11.23
C ILE A 8 6.23 7.84 -11.48
N SER A 9 6.91 7.25 -10.51
CA SER A 9 7.21 5.82 -10.53
C SER A 9 6.08 5.04 -9.85
N VAL A 10 5.45 4.16 -10.62
CA VAL A 10 4.47 3.19 -10.12
C VAL A 10 5.24 1.92 -9.76
N ILE A 11 5.23 1.57 -8.48
CA ILE A 11 5.85 0.33 -7.99
C ILE A 11 4.81 -0.77 -7.97
N MET A 12 5.12 -1.88 -8.64
CA MET A 12 4.29 -3.08 -8.68
C MET A 12 5.14 -4.29 -8.35
N ASN A 13 4.82 -4.99 -7.27
CA ASN A 13 5.44 -6.26 -6.91
C ASN A 13 4.49 -7.39 -7.25
N ALA A 14 4.97 -8.39 -7.96
CA ALA A 14 4.21 -9.55 -8.39
C ALA A 14 4.79 -10.84 -7.80
N CYS A 15 3.93 -11.79 -7.52
CA CYS A 15 4.29 -13.19 -7.30
C CYS A 15 3.05 -14.05 -7.60
N ASN A 16 3.09 -14.81 -8.69
CA ASN A 16 1.96 -15.61 -9.17
C ASN A 16 0.68 -14.80 -9.29
N SER A 17 0.71 -13.78 -10.15
CA SER A 17 -0.29 -12.72 -10.22
C SER A 17 -1.16 -12.76 -11.49
N GLU A 18 -1.10 -13.81 -12.31
CA GLU A 18 -1.76 -13.87 -13.63
C GLU A 18 -3.25 -13.53 -13.58
N ARG A 19 -3.94 -13.94 -12.50
CA ARG A 19 -5.41 -13.88 -12.38
C ARG A 19 -6.01 -12.48 -12.56
N TYR A 20 -5.41 -11.45 -11.97
CA TYR A 20 -5.96 -10.09 -11.96
C TYR A 20 -5.06 -9.05 -12.65
N LEU A 21 -3.84 -9.44 -12.99
CA LEU A 21 -2.82 -8.54 -13.52
C LEU A 21 -3.28 -7.78 -14.78
N ASN A 22 -4.00 -8.45 -15.69
CA ASN A 22 -4.48 -7.80 -16.92
C ASN A 22 -5.43 -6.62 -16.63
N GLU A 23 -6.38 -6.78 -15.68
CA GLU A 23 -7.28 -5.68 -15.28
C GLU A 23 -6.51 -4.57 -14.57
N CYS A 24 -5.55 -4.92 -13.71
CA CYS A 24 -4.67 -3.99 -13.04
C CYS A 24 -3.92 -3.11 -14.06
N LEU A 25 -3.21 -3.72 -15.00
CA LEU A 25 -2.45 -3.03 -16.05
C LEU A 25 -3.35 -2.19 -16.98
N LYS A 26 -4.54 -2.67 -17.32
CA LYS A 26 -5.54 -1.86 -18.07
C LYS A 26 -5.92 -0.60 -17.29
N SER A 27 -6.07 -0.66 -15.97
CA SER A 27 -6.38 0.51 -15.15
C SER A 27 -5.24 1.53 -15.11
N LEU A 28 -4.00 1.07 -15.11
CA LEU A 28 -2.80 1.91 -15.20
C LEU A 28 -2.69 2.59 -16.57
N LYS A 29 -2.87 1.86 -17.67
CA LYS A 29 -2.86 2.42 -19.03
C LYS A 29 -3.91 3.51 -19.24
N LYS A 30 -5.05 3.42 -18.55
CA LYS A 30 -6.14 4.39 -18.60
C LYS A 30 -5.87 5.68 -17.82
N GLN A 31 -4.74 5.81 -17.10
CA GLN A 31 -4.42 7.03 -16.38
C GLN A 31 -4.38 8.25 -17.31
N THR A 32 -5.07 9.33 -16.91
CA THR A 32 -5.11 10.58 -17.67
C THR A 32 -3.82 11.38 -17.55
N TYR A 33 -3.08 11.22 -16.45
CA TYR A 33 -1.71 11.73 -16.32
C TYR A 33 -0.75 10.74 -17.00
N LYS A 34 0.08 11.21 -17.97
CA LYS A 34 0.87 10.33 -18.83
C LYS A 34 2.35 10.22 -18.46
N ASN A 35 2.88 11.15 -17.64
CA ASN A 35 4.30 11.14 -17.27
C ASN A 35 4.55 10.20 -16.07
N TRP A 36 4.50 8.90 -16.32
CA TRP A 36 4.77 7.85 -15.35
C TRP A 36 5.60 6.72 -15.97
N GLU A 37 6.31 6.00 -15.12
CA GLU A 37 6.99 4.74 -15.42
C GLU A 37 6.42 3.62 -14.54
N LEU A 38 6.45 2.39 -15.03
CA LEU A 38 6.11 1.20 -14.24
C LEU A 38 7.38 0.43 -13.89
N ILE A 39 7.67 0.31 -12.61
CA ILE A 39 8.70 -0.58 -12.06
C ILE A 39 7.99 -1.86 -11.63
N PHE A 40 8.06 -2.87 -12.47
CA PHE A 40 7.49 -4.19 -12.21
C PHE A 40 8.57 -5.12 -11.65
N PHE A 41 8.43 -5.51 -10.41
CA PHE A 41 9.35 -6.43 -9.74
C PHE A 41 8.66 -7.77 -9.55
N ASP A 42 9.02 -8.74 -10.38
CA ASP A 42 8.56 -10.11 -10.29
C ASP A 42 9.35 -10.86 -9.22
N ASN A 43 8.67 -11.17 -8.13
CA ASN A 43 9.23 -11.83 -6.96
C ASN A 43 9.12 -13.35 -7.07
N PHE A 44 9.77 -13.94 -8.11
CA PHE A 44 9.82 -15.36 -8.35
C PHE A 44 8.46 -15.99 -8.72
N SER A 45 7.78 -15.46 -9.75
CA SER A 45 6.58 -16.08 -10.30
C SER A 45 6.90 -17.32 -11.13
N SER A 46 6.03 -18.31 -11.04
CA SER A 46 6.06 -19.58 -11.82
C SER A 46 4.83 -19.76 -12.70
N ASP A 47 3.85 -18.84 -12.63
CA ASP A 47 2.65 -18.79 -13.46
C ASP A 47 2.85 -17.92 -14.71
N ASN A 48 1.77 -17.60 -15.44
CA ASN A 48 1.83 -16.75 -16.62
C ASN A 48 1.98 -15.24 -16.34
N THR A 49 2.39 -14.82 -15.15
CA THR A 49 2.55 -13.40 -14.78
C THR A 49 3.37 -12.62 -15.82
N HIS A 50 4.54 -13.13 -16.20
CA HIS A 50 5.42 -12.49 -17.18
C HIS A 50 4.73 -12.37 -18.57
N ARG A 51 4.11 -13.43 -19.06
CA ARG A 51 3.40 -13.43 -20.34
C ARG A 51 2.24 -12.43 -20.37
N VAL A 52 1.49 -12.28 -19.27
CA VAL A 52 0.43 -11.27 -19.14
C VAL A 52 1.01 -9.86 -19.19
N LEU A 53 2.15 -9.63 -18.55
CA LEU A 53 2.84 -8.35 -18.54
C LEU A 53 3.32 -7.96 -19.94
N GLU A 54 3.98 -8.85 -20.68
CA GLU A 54 4.44 -8.63 -22.06
C GLU A 54 3.28 -8.26 -22.99
N LYS A 55 2.18 -8.99 -22.93
CA LYS A 55 0.97 -8.71 -23.72
C LYS A 55 0.36 -7.34 -23.41
N SER A 56 0.67 -6.73 -22.28
CA SER A 56 0.16 -5.41 -21.90
C SER A 56 0.66 -4.28 -22.80
N LYS A 57 1.83 -4.44 -23.43
CA LYS A 57 2.50 -3.46 -24.30
C LYS A 57 2.64 -2.07 -23.62
N ILE A 58 3.01 -2.03 -22.33
CA ILE A 58 3.26 -0.77 -21.61
C ILE A 58 4.64 -0.24 -22.03
N LYS A 59 4.68 0.94 -22.65
CA LYS A 59 5.91 1.55 -23.20
C LYS A 59 6.96 1.88 -22.13
N ASN A 60 6.54 2.42 -20.99
CA ASN A 60 7.43 2.86 -19.91
C ASN A 60 7.57 1.81 -18.81
N LEU A 61 7.65 0.53 -19.19
CA LEU A 61 7.82 -0.62 -18.31
C LEU A 61 9.30 -0.89 -18.08
N LYS A 62 9.66 -1.12 -16.81
CA LYS A 62 10.95 -1.69 -16.40
C LYS A 62 10.69 -2.96 -15.61
N TYR A 63 11.03 -4.10 -16.19
CA TYR A 63 10.86 -5.42 -15.59
C TYR A 63 12.11 -5.86 -14.86
N PHE A 64 11.93 -6.38 -13.65
CA PHE A 64 12.98 -6.99 -12.84
C PHE A 64 12.47 -8.31 -12.27
N TYR A 65 13.31 -9.35 -12.33
CA TYR A 65 13.00 -10.67 -11.82
C TYR A 65 13.91 -11.05 -10.67
N SER A 66 13.34 -11.63 -9.62
CA SER A 66 14.09 -12.20 -8.50
C SER A 66 14.30 -13.70 -8.72
N LYS A 67 15.55 -14.18 -8.64
CA LYS A 67 15.88 -15.61 -8.76
C LYS A 67 15.41 -16.46 -7.56
N LYS A 68 14.93 -15.82 -6.48
CA LYS A 68 14.37 -16.48 -5.30
C LYS A 68 13.24 -15.65 -4.72
N ARG A 69 12.32 -16.31 -4.00
CA ARG A 69 11.23 -15.60 -3.31
C ARG A 69 11.78 -14.79 -2.14
N LEU A 70 11.43 -13.51 -2.12
CA LEU A 70 11.78 -12.57 -1.06
C LEU A 70 10.53 -12.23 -0.24
N LYS A 71 10.72 -11.71 0.99
CA LYS A 71 9.64 -11.05 1.73
C LYS A 71 9.14 -9.82 0.96
N LEU A 72 7.86 -9.51 1.08
CA LEU A 72 7.22 -8.44 0.29
C LEU A 72 7.97 -7.11 0.38
N TYR A 73 8.29 -6.65 1.58
CA TYR A 73 8.93 -5.33 1.75
C TYR A 73 10.41 -5.32 1.37
N HIS A 74 11.09 -6.49 1.35
CA HIS A 74 12.41 -6.60 0.75
C HIS A 74 12.30 -6.42 -0.78
N ALA A 75 11.42 -7.17 -1.44
CA ALA A 75 11.16 -7.03 -2.88
C ALA A 75 10.73 -5.59 -3.24
N ARG A 76 9.87 -4.97 -2.42
CA ARG A 76 9.42 -3.59 -2.60
C ARG A 76 10.57 -2.58 -2.50
N ASN A 77 11.49 -2.74 -1.56
CA ASN A 77 12.68 -1.90 -1.45
C ASN A 77 13.64 -2.07 -2.64
N LEU A 78 13.75 -3.29 -3.20
CA LEU A 78 14.55 -3.52 -4.42
C LEU A 78 13.91 -2.82 -5.63
N ALA A 79 12.60 -2.90 -5.77
CA ALA A 79 11.86 -2.18 -6.81
C ALA A 79 12.04 -0.66 -6.66
N LEU A 80 11.94 -0.12 -5.44
CA LEU A 80 12.16 1.29 -5.16
C LEU A 80 13.53 1.79 -5.65
N LYS A 81 14.60 1.03 -5.46
CA LYS A 81 15.95 1.41 -5.94
C LYS A 81 16.01 1.66 -7.46
N LYS A 82 15.04 1.15 -8.22
CA LYS A 82 14.98 1.30 -9.68
C LYS A 82 14.12 2.50 -10.13
N ALA A 83 13.41 3.12 -9.20
CA ALA A 83 12.52 4.24 -9.46
C ALA A 83 13.29 5.54 -9.74
N LYS A 84 12.89 6.26 -10.81
CA LYS A 84 13.48 7.54 -11.21
C LYS A 84 12.52 8.72 -11.05
N GLY A 85 11.23 8.46 -10.76
CA GLY A 85 10.20 9.48 -10.62
C GLY A 85 10.42 10.42 -9.43
N ASP A 86 9.87 11.62 -9.52
CA ASP A 86 9.86 12.61 -8.44
C ASP A 86 8.95 12.15 -7.30
N TYR A 87 7.89 11.41 -7.66
CA TYR A 87 6.94 10.81 -6.75
C TYR A 87 6.86 9.30 -6.95
N ILE A 88 6.58 8.60 -5.86
CA ILE A 88 6.37 7.14 -5.83
C ILE A 88 4.91 6.86 -5.48
N THR A 89 4.33 5.87 -6.13
CA THR A 89 3.02 5.30 -5.78
C THR A 89 3.05 3.80 -5.96
N PHE A 90 2.11 3.08 -5.34
CA PHE A 90 2.09 1.62 -5.31
C PHE A 90 0.78 1.10 -5.91
N LEU A 91 0.88 0.06 -6.72
CA LEU A 91 -0.28 -0.64 -7.27
C LEU A 91 -0.03 -2.14 -7.16
N ASP A 92 -0.76 -2.79 -6.26
CA ASP A 92 -0.69 -4.24 -6.13
C ASP A 92 -1.41 -4.90 -7.32
N THR A 93 -0.93 -6.07 -7.74
CA THR A 93 -1.32 -6.72 -9.01
C THR A 93 -2.78 -7.17 -9.07
N ASP A 94 -3.44 -7.25 -7.93
CA ASP A 94 -4.85 -7.63 -7.76
C ASP A 94 -5.81 -6.44 -7.62
N ASP A 95 -5.27 -5.20 -7.58
CA ASP A 95 -6.03 -3.97 -7.40
C ASP A 95 -6.22 -3.17 -8.69
N LYS A 96 -7.00 -2.08 -8.62
CA LYS A 96 -7.23 -1.17 -9.75
C LYS A 96 -7.26 0.28 -9.30
N TRP A 97 -6.95 1.18 -10.23
CA TRP A 97 -7.08 2.62 -10.04
C TRP A 97 -8.18 3.23 -10.89
N ARG A 98 -8.73 4.35 -10.42
CA ARG A 98 -9.51 5.25 -11.26
C ARG A 98 -8.57 5.94 -12.24
N SER A 99 -9.07 6.25 -13.42
CA SER A 99 -8.29 6.86 -14.50
C SER A 99 -7.72 8.26 -14.15
N ASP A 100 -8.33 8.97 -13.23
CA ASP A 100 -7.97 10.31 -12.79
C ASP A 100 -7.05 10.36 -11.55
N LYS A 101 -6.67 9.18 -10.99
CA LYS A 101 -5.92 9.11 -9.71
C LYS A 101 -4.61 9.90 -9.76
N LEU A 102 -3.74 9.60 -10.69
CA LEU A 102 -2.42 10.23 -10.76
C LEU A 102 -2.55 11.74 -11.01
N LYS A 103 -3.46 12.16 -11.88
CA LYS A 103 -3.72 13.58 -12.16
C LYS A 103 -4.20 14.33 -10.92
N LYS A 104 -5.16 13.77 -10.18
CA LYS A 104 -5.68 14.37 -8.94
C LYS A 104 -4.60 14.50 -7.88
N GLN A 105 -3.79 13.46 -7.69
CA GLN A 105 -2.72 13.47 -6.70
C GLN A 105 -1.61 14.48 -7.03
N ILE A 106 -1.18 14.58 -8.28
CA ILE A 106 -0.21 15.59 -8.69
C ILE A 106 -0.76 17.02 -8.54
N ASN A 107 -2.04 17.22 -8.90
CA ASN A 107 -2.67 18.54 -8.73
C ASN A 107 -2.78 18.92 -7.24
N PHE A 108 -3.00 17.95 -6.36
CA PHE A 108 -3.02 18.17 -4.91
C PHE A 108 -1.65 18.62 -4.39
N PHE A 109 -0.56 17.94 -4.78
CA PHE A 109 0.81 18.36 -4.44
C PHE A 109 1.18 19.73 -5.00
N LYS A 110 0.73 20.07 -6.22
CA LYS A 110 0.96 21.41 -6.78
C LYS A 110 0.36 22.53 -5.95
N LYS A 111 -0.82 22.28 -5.34
CA LYS A 111 -1.52 23.23 -4.46
C LYS A 111 -0.96 23.25 -3.04
N ASN A 112 -0.36 22.14 -2.58
CA ASN A 112 0.12 21.93 -1.22
C ASN A 112 1.62 21.57 -1.23
N LYS A 113 2.47 22.54 -1.52
CA LYS A 113 3.92 22.32 -1.77
C LYS A 113 4.69 21.77 -0.56
N ASP A 114 4.21 22.01 0.65
CA ASP A 114 4.85 21.55 1.89
C ASP A 114 4.54 20.07 2.20
N LEU A 115 3.55 19.50 1.53
CA LEU A 115 3.20 18.10 1.71
C LEU A 115 4.13 17.19 0.90
N LYS A 116 4.54 16.10 1.52
CA LYS A 116 5.37 15.06 0.91
C LYS A 116 4.70 13.72 0.82
N ILE A 117 3.56 13.54 1.49
CA ILE A 117 2.79 12.30 1.53
C ILE A 117 1.32 12.67 1.39
N LEU A 118 0.60 11.92 0.57
CA LEU A 118 -0.85 11.97 0.52
C LEU A 118 -1.42 10.58 0.25
N TYR A 119 -2.66 10.38 0.69
CA TYR A 119 -3.44 9.19 0.39
C TYR A 119 -4.88 9.57 0.02
N SER A 120 -5.68 8.59 -0.37
CA SER A 120 -7.07 8.83 -0.72
C SER A 120 -7.99 7.76 -0.16
N ASN A 121 -9.30 8.02 -0.22
CA ASN A 121 -10.29 6.98 -0.04
C ASN A 121 -10.26 5.97 -1.19
N TYR A 122 -10.94 4.84 -1.01
CA TYR A 122 -11.02 3.78 -2.00
C TYR A 122 -12.30 2.96 -1.87
N TYR A 123 -12.63 2.26 -2.94
CA TYR A 123 -13.69 1.26 -2.94
C TYR A 123 -13.10 -0.12 -2.62
N VAL A 124 -13.86 -0.93 -1.92
CA VAL A 124 -13.61 -2.37 -1.75
C VAL A 124 -14.43 -3.13 -2.77
N LEU A 125 -13.78 -4.03 -3.50
CA LEU A 125 -14.40 -5.00 -4.39
C LEU A 125 -14.31 -6.39 -3.73
N ASN A 126 -15.39 -6.87 -3.16
CA ASN A 126 -15.44 -8.20 -2.58
C ASN A 126 -15.87 -9.22 -3.65
N MET A 127 -14.91 -10.03 -4.11
CA MET A 127 -15.12 -10.94 -5.24
C MET A 127 -16.03 -12.12 -4.90
N SER A 128 -15.98 -12.63 -3.66
CA SER A 128 -16.84 -13.74 -3.22
C SER A 128 -18.29 -13.32 -3.05
N LYS A 129 -18.53 -12.11 -2.53
CA LYS A 129 -19.87 -11.55 -2.33
C LYS A 129 -20.40 -10.75 -3.52
N LYS A 130 -19.57 -10.53 -4.56
CA LYS A 130 -19.88 -9.70 -5.73
C LYS A 130 -20.39 -8.28 -5.38
N ILE A 131 -19.89 -7.69 -4.30
CA ILE A 131 -20.30 -6.36 -3.84
C ILE A 131 -19.15 -5.35 -3.94
N LYS A 132 -19.54 -4.09 -4.15
CA LYS A 132 -18.66 -2.92 -4.12
C LYS A 132 -19.18 -1.94 -3.10
N PHE A 133 -18.30 -1.44 -2.21
CA PHE A 133 -18.66 -0.41 -1.24
C PHE A 133 -17.50 0.56 -0.99
N LEU A 134 -17.84 1.77 -0.55
CA LEU A 134 -16.87 2.77 -0.11
C LEU A 134 -16.25 2.33 1.23
N LYS A 135 -14.92 2.33 1.32
CA LYS A 135 -14.25 1.85 2.54
C LYS A 135 -14.49 2.75 3.74
N HIS A 136 -14.29 4.05 3.57
CA HIS A 136 -14.45 5.02 4.66
C HIS A 136 -15.63 5.96 4.33
N LYS A 137 -16.70 5.87 5.12
CA LYS A 137 -17.89 6.74 4.97
C LYS A 137 -17.68 8.10 5.63
N SER A 138 -16.91 8.14 6.73
CA SER A 138 -16.49 9.38 7.39
C SER A 138 -15.30 10.01 6.69
N LEU A 139 -15.06 11.29 6.97
CA LEU A 139 -13.89 12.01 6.46
C LEU A 139 -12.59 11.33 6.94
N LEU A 140 -11.69 11.14 6.00
CA LEU A 140 -10.35 10.65 6.29
C LEU A 140 -9.53 11.75 6.97
N PRO A 141 -8.72 11.41 7.99
CA PRO A 141 -7.89 12.37 8.69
C PRO A 141 -6.76 12.91 7.81
N GLU A 142 -6.39 14.19 8.04
CA GLU A 142 -5.24 14.84 7.40
C GLU A 142 -4.42 15.63 8.42
N GLY A 143 -3.23 16.05 8.05
CA GLY A 143 -2.30 16.74 8.92
C GLY A 143 -1.42 15.81 9.74
N ARG A 144 -1.27 16.08 11.03
CA ARG A 144 -0.55 15.20 11.98
C ARG A 144 -1.51 14.15 12.53
N ILE A 145 -1.50 12.97 11.95
CA ILE A 145 -2.53 11.93 12.16
C ILE A 145 -2.03 10.70 12.95
N THR A 146 -0.90 10.80 13.64
CA THR A 146 -0.32 9.65 14.35
C THR A 146 -1.27 9.00 15.33
N ASP A 147 -1.95 9.79 16.18
CA ASP A 147 -2.93 9.27 17.14
C ASP A 147 -4.11 8.59 16.44
N ARG A 148 -4.55 9.15 15.32
CA ARG A 148 -5.64 8.54 14.55
C ARG A 148 -5.23 7.22 13.93
N LEU A 149 -3.99 7.13 13.40
CA LEU A 149 -3.46 5.88 12.84
C LEU A 149 -3.24 4.79 13.89
N LEU A 150 -2.91 5.17 15.13
CA LEU A 150 -2.78 4.23 16.26
C LEU A 150 -4.14 3.69 16.71
N LYS A 151 -5.22 4.48 16.56
CA LYS A 151 -6.59 4.06 16.86
C LYS A 151 -7.20 3.22 15.73
N ASP A 152 -7.03 3.69 14.50
CA ASP A 152 -7.60 3.08 13.30
C ASP A 152 -6.69 3.37 12.11
N TYR A 153 -6.03 2.34 11.59
CA TYR A 153 -5.11 2.48 10.47
C TYR A 153 -5.89 2.58 9.16
N VAL A 154 -5.95 3.79 8.61
CA VAL A 154 -6.77 4.12 7.44
C VAL A 154 -6.00 4.24 6.12
N ILE A 155 -4.67 4.16 6.15
CA ILE A 155 -3.83 4.32 4.95
C ILE A 155 -3.72 2.99 4.21
N ALA A 156 -4.36 2.87 3.05
CA ALA A 156 -4.14 1.75 2.15
C ALA A 156 -3.06 2.10 1.13
N ILE A 157 -2.02 1.27 1.02
CA ILE A 157 -0.83 1.56 0.22
C ILE A 157 -1.13 1.87 -1.26
N LEU A 158 -2.13 1.22 -1.86
CA LEU A 158 -2.56 1.47 -3.24
C LEU A 158 -3.10 2.89 -3.47
N THR A 159 -3.41 3.62 -2.39
CA THR A 159 -3.93 5.01 -2.45
C THR A 159 -2.85 6.07 -2.27
N VAL A 160 -1.66 5.66 -1.81
CA VAL A 160 -0.57 6.57 -1.44
C VAL A 160 0.15 7.14 -2.68
N MET A 161 0.54 8.40 -2.57
CA MET A 161 1.63 9.01 -3.36
C MET A 161 2.57 9.75 -2.41
N ILE A 162 3.86 9.56 -2.57
CA ILE A 162 4.90 10.06 -1.66
C ILE A 162 6.08 10.63 -2.44
N ASP A 163 6.67 11.72 -1.93
CA ASP A 163 7.93 12.27 -2.43
C ASP A 163 9.02 11.19 -2.42
N ARG A 164 9.74 11.03 -3.54
CA ARG A 164 10.77 10.01 -3.67
C ARG A 164 11.88 10.16 -2.63
N ASN A 165 12.38 11.38 -2.42
CA ASN A 165 13.51 11.61 -1.51
C ASN A 165 13.12 11.28 -0.07
N LEU A 166 11.87 11.57 0.31
CA LEU A 166 11.36 11.19 1.62
C LEU A 166 11.34 9.67 1.78
N LEU A 167 10.84 8.95 0.78
CA LEU A 167 10.74 7.48 0.84
C LEU A 167 12.11 6.80 0.79
N PHE A 168 13.07 7.34 0.03
CA PHE A 168 14.43 6.79 -0.03
C PHE A 168 15.18 6.93 1.28
N LYS A 169 14.93 7.99 2.05
CA LYS A 169 15.47 8.18 3.40
C LYS A 169 14.79 7.29 4.44
N ASN A 170 13.55 6.83 4.17
CA ASN A 170 12.71 6.07 5.09
C ASN A 170 12.18 4.81 4.39
N LYS A 171 13.02 3.79 4.23
CA LYS A 171 12.66 2.54 3.54
C LYS A 171 11.70 1.69 4.37
N PHE A 172 11.00 0.77 3.71
CA PHE A 172 10.24 -0.26 4.40
C PHE A 172 11.15 -1.16 5.25
N ASN A 173 10.66 -1.55 6.43
CA ASN A 173 11.35 -2.55 7.24
C ASN A 173 11.17 -3.94 6.59
N GLN A 174 12.29 -4.52 6.15
CA GLN A 174 12.32 -5.81 5.40
C GLN A 174 11.97 -7.03 6.27
N ASN A 175 11.96 -6.87 7.60
CA ASN A 175 11.65 -7.96 8.52
C ASN A 175 10.16 -8.30 8.54
N TYR A 176 9.29 -7.34 8.16
CA TYR A 176 7.85 -7.54 8.07
C TYR A 176 7.44 -8.14 6.72
N GLU A 177 6.33 -8.85 6.74
CA GLU A 177 5.64 -9.38 5.57
C GLU A 177 4.30 -8.70 5.30
N ILE A 178 3.59 -8.28 6.38
CA ILE A 178 2.24 -7.70 6.28
C ILE A 178 2.19 -6.25 6.75
N ILE A 179 2.83 -5.91 7.89
CA ILE A 179 2.65 -4.59 8.52
C ILE A 179 3.72 -3.56 8.15
N GLY A 180 4.53 -3.80 7.12
CA GLY A 180 5.62 -2.87 6.79
C GLY A 180 5.17 -1.50 6.29
N ASP A 181 3.99 -1.39 5.68
CA ASP A 181 3.36 -0.11 5.34
C ASP A 181 2.82 0.61 6.58
N PHE A 182 2.17 -0.11 7.51
CA PHE A 182 1.78 0.39 8.82
C PHE A 182 2.98 0.96 9.57
N ASP A 183 4.08 0.21 9.69
CA ASP A 183 5.32 0.66 10.34
C ASP A 183 5.87 1.95 9.70
N LEU A 184 5.98 1.95 8.36
CA LEU A 184 6.51 3.09 7.63
C LEU A 184 5.66 4.35 7.81
N PHE A 185 4.35 4.27 7.51
CA PHE A 185 3.49 5.46 7.52
C PHE A 185 3.22 5.97 8.93
N LEU A 186 3.18 5.09 9.94
CA LEU A 186 3.08 5.51 11.33
C LEU A 186 4.34 6.27 11.77
N ASN A 187 5.54 5.80 11.44
CA ASN A 187 6.77 6.52 11.75
C ASN A 187 6.89 7.85 10.98
N LEU A 188 6.44 7.91 9.73
CA LEU A 188 6.42 9.15 8.95
C LEU A 188 5.39 10.16 9.49
N SER A 189 4.22 9.71 9.95
CA SER A 189 3.18 10.60 10.49
C SER A 189 3.60 11.37 11.73
N LYS A 190 4.57 10.84 12.50
CA LYS A 190 5.17 11.54 13.65
C LYS A 190 5.93 12.81 13.24
N LYS A 191 6.50 12.80 12.04
CA LYS A 191 7.41 13.88 11.57
C LYS A 191 6.77 14.76 10.50
N TYR A 192 5.87 14.21 9.69
CA TYR A 192 5.33 14.87 8.51
C TYR A 192 3.81 14.95 8.55
N LYS A 193 3.27 16.06 8.06
CA LYS A 193 1.84 16.16 7.76
C LYS A 193 1.51 15.26 6.57
N ILE A 194 0.38 14.58 6.63
CA ILE A 194 -0.13 13.71 5.56
C ILE A 194 -1.39 14.36 4.98
N GLY A 195 -1.40 14.57 3.68
CA GLY A 195 -2.54 15.11 2.95
C GLY A 195 -3.55 14.03 2.59
N THR A 196 -4.79 14.41 2.36
CA THR A 196 -5.87 13.47 2.06
C THR A 196 -6.75 13.95 0.91
N ILE A 197 -7.05 13.04 -0.02
CA ILE A 197 -8.08 13.23 -1.03
C ILE A 197 -9.28 12.37 -0.62
N GLN A 198 -10.39 13.01 -0.24
CA GLN A 198 -11.59 12.32 0.25
C GLN A 198 -12.25 11.45 -0.82
N THR A 199 -12.15 11.86 -2.09
CA THR A 199 -12.69 11.11 -3.22
C THR A 199 -11.98 9.75 -3.36
N PRO A 200 -12.71 8.62 -3.52
CA PRO A 200 -12.10 7.31 -3.74
C PRO A 200 -11.41 7.26 -5.09
N LEU A 201 -10.10 6.96 -5.11
CA LEU A 201 -9.25 6.94 -6.31
C LEU A 201 -8.75 5.54 -6.67
N ALA A 202 -9.05 4.54 -5.86
CA ALA A 202 -8.59 3.17 -6.05
C ALA A 202 -9.70 2.15 -5.71
N PHE A 203 -9.47 0.90 -6.13
CA PHE A 203 -10.33 -0.24 -5.86
C PHE A 203 -9.46 -1.35 -5.28
N TYR A 204 -9.65 -1.63 -3.98
CA TYR A 204 -9.03 -2.73 -3.27
C TYR A 204 -9.84 -4.01 -3.47
N ARG A 205 -9.21 -5.07 -3.97
CA ARG A 205 -9.90 -6.33 -4.25
C ARG A 205 -9.72 -7.32 -3.11
N ILE A 206 -10.85 -7.83 -2.59
CA ILE A 206 -10.86 -8.92 -1.61
C ILE A 206 -11.16 -10.23 -2.34
N HIS A 207 -10.23 -11.17 -2.29
CA HIS A 207 -10.37 -12.53 -2.82
C HIS A 207 -9.72 -13.56 -1.85
N ASP A 208 -9.83 -14.84 -2.17
CA ASP A 208 -9.35 -15.96 -1.35
C ASP A 208 -7.83 -15.92 -1.06
N LYS A 209 -7.04 -15.51 -2.06
CA LYS A 209 -5.58 -15.51 -2.01
C LYS A 209 -4.95 -14.20 -1.50
N ASN A 210 -5.72 -13.23 -0.97
CA ASN A 210 -5.11 -12.01 -0.42
C ASN A 210 -4.11 -12.33 0.70
N PHE A 211 -2.90 -11.80 0.58
CA PHE A 211 -1.83 -12.04 1.55
C PHE A 211 -2.16 -11.51 2.95
N SER A 212 -2.91 -10.41 3.04
CA SER A 212 -3.41 -9.82 4.29
C SER A 212 -4.34 -10.74 5.10
N LYS A 213 -4.86 -11.83 4.51
CA LYS A 213 -5.66 -12.85 5.22
C LYS A 213 -4.84 -13.79 6.11
N LYS A 214 -3.51 -13.74 6.07
CA LYS A 214 -2.62 -14.53 6.93
C LYS A 214 -2.61 -13.97 8.36
N ILE A 215 -3.71 -14.13 9.08
CA ILE A 215 -3.98 -13.53 10.39
C ILE A 215 -2.90 -13.84 11.43
N ASN A 216 -2.33 -15.05 11.43
CA ASN A 216 -1.29 -15.46 12.38
C ASN A 216 0.00 -14.66 12.19
N ILE A 217 0.40 -14.39 10.92
CA ILE A 217 1.56 -13.54 10.62
C ILE A 217 1.28 -12.12 11.09
N TYR A 218 0.09 -11.58 10.78
CA TYR A 218 -0.32 -10.24 11.19
C TYR A 218 -0.29 -10.05 12.71
N ILE A 219 -0.88 -10.98 13.48
CA ILE A 219 -0.87 -10.96 14.96
C ILE A 219 0.57 -10.99 15.50
N ARG A 220 1.41 -11.89 14.98
CA ARG A 220 2.82 -12.03 15.40
C ARG A 220 3.60 -10.76 15.14
N GLU A 221 3.47 -10.20 13.94
CA GLU A 221 4.18 -8.99 13.55
C GLU A 221 3.72 -7.77 14.35
N LEU A 222 2.40 -7.60 14.54
CA LEU A 222 1.85 -6.50 15.31
C LEU A 222 2.26 -6.58 16.80
N LYS A 223 2.26 -7.79 17.39
CA LYS A 223 2.77 -8.00 18.75
C LYS A 223 4.24 -7.59 18.86
N SER A 224 5.07 -8.06 17.92
CA SER A 224 6.51 -7.71 17.88
C SER A 224 6.73 -6.21 17.67
N TRP A 225 5.92 -5.58 16.81
CA TRP A 225 6.00 -4.14 16.57
C TRP A 225 5.68 -3.35 17.82
N ILE A 226 4.59 -3.67 18.54
CA ILE A 226 4.22 -3.02 19.81
C ILE A 226 5.35 -3.15 20.80
N SER A 227 5.85 -4.37 21.06
CA SER A 227 6.94 -4.61 22.02
C SER A 227 8.19 -3.76 21.74
N LYS A 228 8.56 -3.62 20.46
CA LYS A 228 9.76 -2.87 20.06
C LYS A 228 9.58 -1.34 20.06
N ASN A 229 8.37 -0.86 19.88
CA ASN A 229 8.12 0.57 19.65
C ASN A 229 7.39 1.26 20.80
N GLU A 230 6.79 0.53 21.73
CA GLU A 230 5.94 1.08 22.79
C GLU A 230 6.64 2.18 23.57
N LYS A 231 7.83 1.90 24.14
CA LYS A 231 8.61 2.89 24.90
C LYS A 231 8.86 4.17 24.10
N LYS A 232 9.26 4.03 22.83
CA LYS A 232 9.53 5.16 21.93
C LYS A 232 8.29 6.01 21.65
N PHE A 233 7.13 5.38 21.48
CA PHE A 233 5.89 6.09 21.20
C PHE A 233 5.36 6.79 22.45
N ILE A 234 5.39 6.14 23.61
CA ILE A 234 5.00 6.74 24.90
C ILE A 234 5.89 7.96 25.20
N LEU A 235 7.21 7.85 25.07
CA LEU A 235 8.14 8.98 25.25
C LEU A 235 7.90 10.13 24.25
N SER A 236 7.25 9.85 23.13
CA SER A 236 6.82 10.86 22.14
C SER A 236 5.40 11.38 22.39
N GLY A 237 4.76 11.04 23.52
CA GLY A 237 3.41 11.48 23.89
C GLY A 237 2.26 10.69 23.29
N TYR A 238 2.51 9.53 22.67
CA TYR A 238 1.47 8.72 22.01
C TYR A 238 1.07 7.51 22.85
N SER A 239 -0.23 7.22 22.92
CA SER A 239 -0.77 6.03 23.57
C SER A 239 -0.97 4.87 22.58
N LEU A 240 -0.48 3.67 22.94
CA LEU A 240 -0.71 2.44 22.19
C LEU A 240 -1.88 1.62 22.73
N PHE A 241 -2.68 2.16 23.65
CA PHE A 241 -3.78 1.45 24.30
C PHE A 241 -4.78 0.86 23.26
N GLN A 242 -5.25 1.67 22.31
CA GLN A 242 -6.20 1.24 21.30
C GLN A 242 -5.61 0.15 20.38
N LEU A 243 -4.33 0.25 20.03
CA LEU A 243 -3.63 -0.74 19.20
C LEU A 243 -3.46 -2.06 19.96
N LYS A 244 -3.16 -2.03 21.27
CA LYS A 244 -3.10 -3.23 22.13
C LYS A 244 -4.48 -3.88 22.26
N TYR A 245 -5.52 -3.10 22.46
CA TYR A 245 -6.90 -3.57 22.53
C TYR A 245 -7.34 -4.22 21.20
N TYR A 246 -6.98 -3.60 20.07
CA TYR A 246 -7.21 -4.19 18.76
C TYR A 246 -6.48 -5.53 18.60
N LEU A 247 -5.22 -5.62 18.99
CA LEU A 247 -4.46 -6.88 18.98
C LEU A 247 -5.11 -7.96 19.85
N PHE A 248 -5.61 -7.59 21.02
CA PHE A 248 -6.34 -8.50 21.91
C PHE A 248 -7.60 -9.07 21.24
N LYS A 249 -8.43 -8.20 20.65
CA LYS A 249 -9.62 -8.62 19.88
C LYS A 249 -9.28 -9.56 18.71
N LEU A 250 -8.19 -9.28 18.00
CA LEU A 250 -7.73 -10.14 16.90
C LEU A 250 -7.36 -11.53 17.39
N LYS A 251 -6.67 -11.64 18.54
CA LYS A 251 -6.30 -12.93 19.12
C LYS A 251 -7.54 -13.74 19.48
N ILE A 252 -8.51 -13.15 20.19
CA ILE A 252 -9.78 -13.81 20.54
C ILE A 252 -10.48 -14.30 19.27
N LYS A 253 -10.67 -13.44 18.27
CA LYS A 253 -11.31 -13.80 17.00
C LYS A 253 -10.59 -14.95 16.30
N ASN A 254 -9.26 -14.97 16.35
CA ASN A 254 -8.47 -16.04 15.73
C ASN A 254 -8.65 -17.37 16.46
N VAL A 255 -8.70 -17.38 17.81
CA VAL A 255 -8.96 -18.57 18.63
C VAL A 255 -10.37 -19.12 18.34
N ILE A 256 -11.40 -18.27 18.37
CA ILE A 256 -12.78 -18.67 18.05
C ILE A 256 -12.85 -19.32 16.66
N LYS A 257 -12.19 -18.73 15.66
CA LYS A 257 -12.15 -19.30 14.32
C LYS A 257 -11.49 -20.68 14.27
N LEU A 258 -10.43 -20.91 15.06
CA LEU A 258 -9.77 -22.20 15.14
C LEU A 258 -10.68 -23.26 15.78
N ILE A 259 -11.39 -22.91 16.86
CA ILE A 259 -12.35 -23.80 17.54
C ILE A 259 -13.47 -24.19 16.57
N VAL A 260 -14.10 -23.22 15.91
CA VAL A 260 -15.18 -23.48 14.94
C VAL A 260 -14.73 -24.35 13.77
N ASN A 261 -13.48 -24.18 13.30
CA ASN A 261 -12.94 -24.99 12.20
C ASN A 261 -12.53 -26.41 12.65
N LEU A 262 -12.36 -26.65 13.95
CA LEU A 262 -12.06 -27.98 14.52
C LEU A 262 -13.33 -28.81 14.82
N GLY A 263 -14.54 -28.26 14.59
CA GLY A 263 -15.79 -28.97 14.77
C GLY A 263 -16.19 -29.18 16.23
N VAL A 264 -15.62 -28.40 17.18
CA VAL A 264 -16.00 -28.35 18.58
C VAL A 264 -17.01 -27.24 18.82
#